data_95ee398435a988750b9ef1ecd583e33b
#
_entry.id   95ee398435a988750b9ef1ecd583e33b
#
_cell.length_a   1.000
_cell.length_b   1.000
_cell.length_c   1.000
_cell.angle_alpha   90.00
_cell.angle_beta   90.00
_cell.angle_gamma   90.00
#
_symmetry.space_group_name_H-M   'P 1'
#
loop_
_entity.id
_entity.type
_entity.pdbx_description
1 polymer ?
#
loop_
_entity_poly.entity_id
_entity_poly.type
_entity_poly.pdbx_seq_one_letter_code
_entity_poly.pdbx_strand_id
1 'polypeptide(L)'
;MPKRAPILTCDEGVRKELEQLASSRTAQARSVERAKIILGCLQGKAMSQIARELGIRPNTVIDWRKRFEREGLAGLRDRPRSGRPAEYGAEFRNRVLALLETPPPRGQASWDGPAVAKALDVSPHAVWRLLRKEGICLSRQRSWCVSTDPEFVAKAADIIGLYLNPPENALVLSIDEKPSIQALERATGYVQTSNGKIVRGYKSTYKRHGTLNLFAALAIATGAIHGKITKQKRRVEFLEFMDELAADWPADKEIHVILDNYCIHKRCDAWLEAHSNVFFHFTPTSASWLNQVEIWFGIFSRKALRGANFKNTEELREAIEAYIEVYGPTAKPFVWRKREVKGSQLRNTIVNLCN
;
A
#
# COMPACT_ATOMS: atom_id res chain seq x y z
N MET A 1 61.88 -32.76 -1.96
CA MET A 1 61.15 -32.53 -3.21
C MET A 1 59.71 -32.06 -2.84
N PRO A 2 59.18 -31.00 -3.39
CA PRO A 2 57.82 -30.57 -3.08
C PRO A 2 56.85 -31.64 -3.59
N LYS A 3 56.00 -32.15 -2.71
CA LYS A 3 54.96 -33.12 -3.07
C LYS A 3 54.05 -32.48 -4.14
N ARG A 4 54.05 -33.05 -5.36
CA ARG A 4 53.08 -32.67 -6.38
C ARG A 4 51.70 -33.05 -5.89
N ALA A 5 50.75 -32.12 -5.87
CA ALA A 5 49.38 -32.42 -5.57
C ALA A 5 48.79 -33.36 -6.64
N PRO A 6 47.90 -34.29 -6.27
CA PRO A 6 47.26 -35.18 -7.25
C PRO A 6 46.55 -34.36 -8.32
N ILE A 7 46.51 -34.88 -9.56
CA ILE A 7 45.86 -34.21 -10.69
C ILE A 7 44.36 -34.09 -10.37
N LEU A 8 43.84 -32.87 -10.52
CA LEU A 8 42.42 -32.60 -10.39
C LEU A 8 41.68 -33.16 -11.62
N THR A 9 40.56 -33.83 -11.44
CA THR A 9 39.72 -34.35 -12.52
C THR A 9 38.30 -33.82 -12.38
N CYS A 10 37.63 -33.60 -13.48
CA CYS A 10 36.21 -33.25 -13.51
C CYS A 10 35.55 -33.76 -14.80
N ASP A 11 34.24 -33.78 -14.82
CA ASP A 11 33.44 -34.14 -15.99
C ASP A 11 33.64 -33.12 -17.12
N GLU A 12 33.50 -33.57 -18.37
CA GLU A 12 33.66 -32.71 -19.56
C GLU A 12 32.69 -31.55 -19.60
N GLY A 13 31.43 -31.76 -19.10
CA GLY A 13 30.44 -30.70 -18.96
C GLY A 13 30.90 -29.58 -18.02
N VAL A 14 31.40 -29.95 -16.85
CA VAL A 14 31.95 -29.01 -15.84
C VAL A 14 33.15 -28.27 -16.40
N ARG A 15 34.02 -28.93 -17.17
CA ARG A 15 35.17 -28.31 -17.82
C ARG A 15 34.76 -27.23 -18.81
N LYS A 16 33.78 -27.51 -19.68
CA LYS A 16 33.22 -26.52 -20.65
C LYS A 16 32.63 -25.31 -19.92
N GLU A 17 31.92 -25.52 -18.83
CA GLU A 17 31.37 -24.41 -18.04
C GLU A 17 32.47 -23.54 -17.42
N LEU A 18 33.53 -24.14 -16.91
CA LEU A 18 34.70 -23.42 -16.41
C LEU A 18 35.40 -22.62 -17.51
N GLU A 19 35.54 -23.18 -18.72
CA GLU A 19 36.15 -22.51 -19.86
C GLU A 19 35.31 -21.31 -20.34
N GLN A 20 33.99 -21.46 -20.40
CA GLN A 20 33.06 -20.38 -20.68
C GLN A 20 33.13 -19.28 -19.63
N LEU A 21 33.18 -19.65 -18.34
CA LEU A 21 33.30 -18.69 -17.25
C LEU A 21 34.61 -17.96 -17.27
N ALA A 22 35.73 -18.67 -17.56
CA ALA A 22 37.08 -18.10 -17.59
C ALA A 22 37.27 -17.11 -18.76
N SER A 23 36.55 -17.28 -19.86
CA SER A 23 36.59 -16.40 -21.05
C SER A 23 35.50 -15.31 -21.02
N SER A 24 34.59 -15.33 -20.08
CA SER A 24 33.47 -14.38 -19.99
C SER A 24 33.95 -12.95 -19.74
N ARG A 25 33.46 -11.99 -20.53
CA ARG A 25 33.68 -10.55 -20.37
C ARG A 25 32.66 -9.87 -19.45
N THR A 26 31.56 -10.55 -19.14
CA THR A 26 30.44 -10.00 -18.35
C THR A 26 30.34 -10.61 -16.97
N ALA A 27 30.97 -11.74 -16.71
CA ALA A 27 31.00 -12.38 -15.40
C ALA A 27 31.81 -11.57 -14.39
N GLN A 28 31.49 -11.73 -13.11
CA GLN A 28 32.25 -11.07 -12.04
C GLN A 28 33.73 -11.49 -12.08
N ALA A 29 34.65 -10.53 -12.00
CA ALA A 29 36.07 -10.77 -12.08
C ALA A 29 36.60 -11.90 -11.18
N ARG A 30 36.04 -11.99 -9.93
CA ARG A 30 36.39 -13.05 -8.97
C ARG A 30 35.91 -14.44 -9.42
N SER A 31 34.81 -14.55 -10.17
CA SER A 31 34.35 -15.81 -10.71
C SER A 31 35.22 -16.27 -11.87
N VAL A 32 35.62 -15.35 -12.73
CA VAL A 32 36.56 -15.59 -13.81
C VAL A 32 37.92 -16.04 -13.25
N GLU A 33 38.45 -15.38 -12.23
CA GLU A 33 39.70 -15.74 -11.56
C GLU A 33 39.65 -17.15 -10.98
N ARG A 34 38.56 -17.51 -10.27
CA ARG A 34 38.37 -18.85 -9.69
C ARG A 34 38.30 -19.94 -10.76
N ALA A 35 37.59 -19.67 -11.86
CA ALA A 35 37.53 -20.59 -13.00
C ALA A 35 38.94 -20.81 -13.59
N LYS A 36 39.73 -19.75 -13.79
CA LYS A 36 41.11 -19.85 -14.24
C LYS A 36 42.02 -20.65 -13.29
N ILE A 37 41.86 -20.49 -11.97
CA ILE A 37 42.58 -21.28 -10.97
C ILE A 37 42.28 -22.77 -11.17
N ILE A 38 41.03 -23.15 -11.29
CA ILE A 38 40.65 -24.58 -11.42
C ILE A 38 41.11 -25.16 -12.76
N LEU A 39 40.98 -24.41 -13.86
CA LEU A 39 41.50 -24.84 -15.17
C LEU A 39 43.00 -25.05 -15.14
N GLY A 40 43.75 -24.17 -14.46
CA GLY A 40 45.18 -24.40 -14.24
C GLY A 40 45.49 -25.65 -13.44
N CYS A 41 44.66 -25.97 -12.43
CA CYS A 41 44.80 -27.22 -11.66
C CYS A 41 44.46 -28.47 -12.51
N LEU A 42 43.43 -28.40 -13.38
CA LEU A 42 43.07 -29.48 -14.30
C LEU A 42 44.15 -29.72 -15.37
N GLN A 43 44.90 -28.68 -15.74
CA GLN A 43 46.05 -28.76 -16.63
C GLN A 43 47.34 -29.33 -15.94
N GLY A 44 47.28 -29.67 -14.67
CA GLY A 44 48.39 -30.19 -13.91
C GLY A 44 49.49 -29.17 -13.60
N LYS A 45 49.23 -27.86 -13.74
CA LYS A 45 50.21 -26.81 -13.40
C LYS A 45 50.51 -26.79 -11.90
N ALA A 46 51.73 -26.43 -11.54
CA ALA A 46 52.10 -26.24 -10.14
C ALA A 46 51.33 -25.07 -9.53
N MET A 47 50.88 -25.19 -8.26
CA MET A 47 50.12 -24.15 -7.55
C MET A 47 50.83 -22.80 -7.50
N SER A 48 52.15 -22.83 -7.33
CA SER A 48 52.99 -21.63 -7.38
C SER A 48 53.06 -20.98 -8.77
N GLN A 49 52.93 -21.78 -9.83
CA GLN A 49 52.87 -21.29 -11.20
C GLN A 49 51.54 -20.60 -11.47
N ILE A 50 50.42 -21.24 -11.12
CA ILE A 50 49.06 -20.65 -11.25
C ILE A 50 48.98 -19.35 -10.45
N ALA A 51 49.50 -19.33 -9.24
CA ALA A 51 49.54 -18.15 -8.39
C ALA A 51 50.28 -16.99 -9.02
N ARG A 52 51.40 -17.28 -9.66
CA ARG A 52 52.24 -16.28 -10.37
C ARG A 52 51.54 -15.77 -11.63
N GLU A 53 50.96 -16.68 -12.43
CA GLU A 53 50.23 -16.31 -13.66
C GLU A 53 49.03 -15.40 -13.37
N LEU A 54 48.35 -15.59 -12.23
CA LEU A 54 47.17 -14.82 -11.85
C LEU A 54 47.44 -13.67 -10.86
N GLY A 55 48.67 -13.50 -10.40
CA GLY A 55 49.03 -12.43 -9.45
C GLY A 55 48.43 -12.64 -8.04
N ILE A 56 48.17 -13.87 -7.61
CA ILE A 56 47.54 -14.23 -6.33
C ILE A 56 48.50 -15.03 -5.44
N ARG A 57 48.08 -15.25 -4.19
CA ARG A 57 48.89 -16.08 -3.25
C ARG A 57 48.68 -17.57 -3.51
N PRO A 58 49.75 -18.41 -3.38
CA PRO A 58 49.63 -19.87 -3.55
C PRO A 58 48.57 -20.51 -2.66
N ASN A 59 48.38 -20.04 -1.43
CA ASN A 59 47.34 -20.53 -0.53
C ASN A 59 45.93 -20.31 -1.08
N THR A 60 45.71 -19.21 -1.80
CA THR A 60 44.41 -18.94 -2.47
C THR A 60 44.10 -20.02 -3.52
N VAL A 61 45.10 -20.45 -4.28
CA VAL A 61 44.95 -21.54 -5.26
C VAL A 61 44.60 -22.85 -4.55
N ILE A 62 45.30 -23.17 -3.45
CA ILE A 62 45.07 -24.37 -2.64
C ILE A 62 43.65 -24.38 -2.08
N ASP A 63 43.20 -23.26 -1.54
CA ASP A 63 41.86 -23.14 -0.93
C ASP A 63 40.73 -23.31 -1.95
N TRP A 64 40.85 -22.67 -3.11
CA TRP A 64 39.84 -22.82 -4.18
C TRP A 64 39.84 -24.22 -4.77
N ARG A 65 41.01 -24.83 -4.94
CA ARG A 65 41.11 -26.21 -5.36
C ARG A 65 40.40 -27.17 -4.38
N LYS A 66 40.69 -27.09 -3.07
CA LYS A 66 40.04 -27.91 -2.04
C LYS A 66 38.51 -27.73 -2.00
N ARG A 67 38.07 -26.50 -2.23
CA ARG A 67 36.61 -26.22 -2.29
C ARG A 67 35.97 -26.83 -3.52
N PHE A 68 36.64 -26.77 -4.65
CA PHE A 68 36.17 -27.40 -5.88
C PHE A 68 36.17 -28.92 -5.78
N GLU A 69 37.21 -29.52 -5.22
CA GLU A 69 37.28 -30.98 -4.97
C GLU A 69 36.10 -31.48 -4.11
N ARG A 70 35.68 -30.67 -3.16
CA ARG A 70 34.62 -31.04 -2.22
C ARG A 70 33.19 -30.71 -2.72
N GLU A 71 33.01 -29.60 -3.37
CA GLU A 71 31.71 -29.00 -3.67
C GLU A 71 31.48 -28.76 -5.17
N GLY A 72 32.43 -29.10 -6.05
CA GLY A 72 32.36 -28.85 -7.48
C GLY A 72 32.22 -27.35 -7.81
N LEU A 73 31.46 -27.02 -8.85
CA LEU A 73 31.19 -25.63 -9.27
C LEU A 73 30.50 -24.81 -8.17
N ALA A 74 29.68 -25.43 -7.32
CA ALA A 74 29.02 -24.73 -6.21
C ALA A 74 30.06 -24.20 -5.21
N GLY A 75 31.20 -24.88 -5.03
CA GLY A 75 32.29 -24.46 -4.19
C GLY A 75 32.98 -23.16 -4.66
N LEU A 76 32.82 -22.78 -5.93
CA LEU A 76 33.38 -21.54 -6.47
C LEU A 76 32.50 -20.31 -6.20
N ARG A 77 31.27 -20.49 -5.69
CA ARG A 77 30.38 -19.39 -5.31
C ARG A 77 30.80 -18.74 -3.99
N ASP A 78 30.49 -17.46 -3.83
CA ASP A 78 30.68 -16.78 -2.55
C ASP A 78 29.75 -17.37 -1.50
N ARG A 79 30.30 -17.70 -0.34
CA ARG A 79 29.49 -18.08 0.81
C ARG A 79 28.90 -16.83 1.48
N PRO A 80 27.69 -16.92 2.05
CA PRO A 80 27.18 -15.86 2.89
C PRO A 80 28.19 -15.54 3.98
N ARG A 81 28.50 -14.28 4.16
CA ARG A 81 29.35 -13.82 5.25
C ARG A 81 28.46 -13.55 6.46
N SER A 82 28.90 -13.93 7.65
CA SER A 82 28.16 -13.70 8.92
C SER A 82 27.92 -12.21 9.19
N GLY A 83 28.69 -11.32 8.57
CA GLY A 83 28.62 -9.89 8.82
C GLY A 83 29.01 -9.53 10.26
N ARG A 84 28.77 -8.27 10.63
CA ARG A 84 28.87 -7.85 12.03
C ARG A 84 27.69 -8.47 12.80
N PRO A 85 27.91 -9.07 13.99
CA PRO A 85 26.83 -9.56 14.83
C PRO A 85 25.77 -8.47 15.05
N ALA A 86 24.49 -8.85 14.99
CA ALA A 86 23.40 -7.92 15.22
C ALA A 86 23.39 -7.51 16.69
N GLU A 87 23.69 -6.26 16.97
CA GLU A 87 23.63 -5.66 18.32
C GLU A 87 22.19 -5.59 18.85
N TYR A 88 21.22 -5.48 17.94
CA TYR A 88 19.79 -5.34 18.23
C TYR A 88 19.04 -6.52 17.59
N GLY A 89 18.82 -7.56 18.39
CA GLY A 89 18.14 -8.80 18.01
C GLY A 89 16.64 -8.82 18.32
N ALA A 90 16.08 -10.01 18.46
CA ALA A 90 14.65 -10.22 18.75
C ALA A 90 14.20 -9.60 20.08
N GLU A 91 15.04 -9.64 21.09
CA GLU A 91 14.75 -9.06 22.40
C GLU A 91 14.53 -7.54 22.31
N PHE A 92 15.42 -6.83 21.63
CA PHE A 92 15.26 -5.39 21.41
C PHE A 92 13.98 -5.08 20.64
N ARG A 93 13.65 -5.88 19.63
CA ARG A 93 12.38 -5.78 18.90
C ARG A 93 11.19 -5.87 19.85
N ASN A 94 11.15 -6.88 20.69
CA ASN A 94 10.04 -7.10 21.62
C ASN A 94 9.93 -5.96 22.65
N ARG A 95 11.05 -5.45 23.14
CA ARG A 95 11.08 -4.29 24.07
C ARG A 95 10.49 -3.04 23.39
N VAL A 96 10.85 -2.76 22.14
CA VAL A 96 10.28 -1.61 21.39
C VAL A 96 8.78 -1.79 21.20
N LEU A 97 8.32 -2.96 20.76
CA LEU A 97 6.89 -3.22 20.53
C LEU A 97 6.08 -3.10 21.82
N ALA A 98 6.55 -3.70 22.90
CA ALA A 98 5.91 -3.60 24.22
C ALA A 98 5.83 -2.15 24.71
N LEU A 99 6.89 -1.35 24.52
CA LEU A 99 6.88 0.07 24.89
C LEU A 99 5.85 0.87 24.09
N LEU A 100 5.70 0.60 22.78
CA LEU A 100 4.73 1.30 21.94
C LEU A 100 3.26 1.01 22.32
N GLU A 101 3.00 -0.07 23.03
CA GLU A 101 1.68 -0.40 23.60
C GLU A 101 1.38 0.34 24.91
N THR A 102 2.38 0.96 25.54
CA THR A 102 2.18 1.77 26.74
C THR A 102 1.84 3.23 26.39
N PRO A 103 1.21 3.97 27.30
CA PRO A 103 0.99 5.40 27.11
C PRO A 103 2.30 6.14 26.82
N PRO A 104 2.30 7.13 25.91
CA PRO A 104 3.47 7.94 25.64
C PRO A 104 3.86 8.79 26.86
N PRO A 105 5.07 9.37 26.88
CA PRO A 105 5.52 10.24 27.98
C PRO A 105 4.54 11.39 28.24
N ARG A 106 4.47 11.82 29.49
CA ARG A 106 3.60 12.94 29.90
C ARG A 106 3.81 14.16 29.00
N GLY A 107 2.70 14.69 28.47
CA GLY A 107 2.72 15.84 27.58
C GLY A 107 2.87 15.49 26.09
N GLN A 108 2.94 14.20 25.75
CA GLN A 108 2.94 13.73 24.36
C GLN A 108 1.67 12.93 24.05
N ALA A 109 1.12 13.11 22.86
CA ALA A 109 -0.07 12.38 22.40
C ALA A 109 0.29 11.04 21.74
N SER A 110 1.55 10.82 21.38
CA SER A 110 2.03 9.61 20.71
C SER A 110 3.53 9.41 20.93
N TRP A 111 3.98 8.17 20.82
CA TRP A 111 5.40 7.86 20.78
C TRP A 111 6.04 8.38 19.48
N ASP A 112 7.25 8.91 19.61
CA ASP A 112 8.14 9.19 18.47
C ASP A 112 9.48 8.45 18.63
N GLY A 113 10.30 8.43 17.57
CA GLY A 113 11.56 7.71 17.58
C GLY A 113 12.53 8.15 18.68
N PRO A 114 12.74 9.45 18.91
CA PRO A 114 13.55 9.96 20.02
C PRO A 114 13.04 9.58 21.41
N ALA A 115 11.73 9.65 21.65
CA ALA A 115 11.14 9.27 22.94
C ALA A 115 11.31 7.77 23.21
N VAL A 116 11.08 6.91 22.21
CA VAL A 116 11.34 5.46 22.30
C VAL A 116 12.82 5.20 22.58
N ALA A 117 13.71 5.88 21.87
CA ALA A 117 15.15 5.73 22.05
C ALA A 117 15.60 6.11 23.47
N LYS A 118 15.07 7.22 24.00
CA LYS A 118 15.33 7.69 25.37
C LYS A 118 14.80 6.69 26.41
N ALA A 119 13.57 6.18 26.22
CA ALA A 119 12.96 5.25 27.16
C ALA A 119 13.68 3.90 27.23
N LEU A 120 14.31 3.47 26.15
CA LEU A 120 15.02 2.19 26.07
C LEU A 120 16.54 2.32 26.22
N ASP A 121 17.05 3.54 26.40
CA ASP A 121 18.48 3.87 26.47
C ASP A 121 19.27 3.34 25.25
N VAL A 122 18.79 3.68 24.05
CA VAL A 122 19.40 3.28 22.79
C VAL A 122 19.50 4.46 21.81
N SER A 123 20.27 4.29 20.75
CA SER A 123 20.33 5.35 19.73
C SER A 123 19.03 5.46 18.93
N PRO A 124 18.56 6.69 18.58
CA PRO A 124 17.41 6.87 17.69
C PRO A 124 17.54 6.15 16.36
N HIS A 125 18.77 5.99 15.85
CA HIS A 125 19.04 5.24 14.62
C HIS A 125 18.69 3.75 14.73
N ALA A 126 18.93 3.13 15.90
CA ALA A 126 18.56 1.73 16.14
C ALA A 126 17.04 1.57 16.09
N VAL A 127 16.30 2.49 16.75
CA VAL A 127 14.83 2.53 16.73
C VAL A 127 14.31 2.70 15.31
N TRP A 128 14.78 3.71 14.57
CA TRP A 128 14.31 3.95 13.20
C TRP A 128 14.63 2.82 12.23
N ARG A 129 15.76 2.13 12.41
CA ARG A 129 16.11 0.95 11.62
C ARG A 129 15.15 -0.19 11.88
N LEU A 130 14.82 -0.45 13.15
CA LEU A 130 13.86 -1.46 13.54
C LEU A 130 12.47 -1.13 12.99
N LEU A 131 11.95 0.08 13.25
CA LEU A 131 10.62 0.48 12.80
C LEU A 131 10.46 0.37 11.28
N ARG A 132 11.49 0.74 10.50
CA ARG A 132 11.50 0.54 9.04
C ARG A 132 11.45 -0.93 8.64
N LYS A 133 12.23 -1.79 9.33
CA LYS A 133 12.24 -3.24 9.09
C LYS A 133 10.88 -3.86 9.38
N GLU A 134 10.23 -3.41 10.45
CA GLU A 134 8.90 -3.88 10.87
C GLU A 134 7.74 -3.21 10.12
N GLY A 135 8.02 -2.22 9.26
CA GLY A 135 6.99 -1.48 8.53
C GLY A 135 6.14 -0.54 9.39
N ILE A 136 6.62 -0.21 10.59
CA ILE A 136 5.92 0.65 11.56
C ILE A 136 6.23 2.13 11.26
N CYS A 137 5.18 2.94 11.12
CA CYS A 137 5.27 4.38 10.93
C CYS A 137 4.56 5.10 12.09
N LEU A 138 5.31 5.64 13.03
CA LEU A 138 4.77 6.30 14.23
C LEU A 138 3.98 7.59 13.91
N SER A 139 4.31 8.27 12.82
CA SER A 139 3.62 9.51 12.40
C SER A 139 2.32 9.26 11.64
N ARG A 140 2.03 8.03 11.23
CA ARG A 140 0.80 7.67 10.53
C ARG A 140 -0.16 6.97 11.48
N GLN A 141 -1.09 7.72 11.99
CA GLN A 141 -2.28 7.15 12.61
C GLN A 141 -3.24 6.72 11.49
N ARG A 142 -3.60 5.46 11.47
CA ARG A 142 -4.72 4.97 10.66
C ARG A 142 -5.87 4.76 11.62
N SER A 143 -7.03 5.32 11.28
CA SER A 143 -8.25 4.96 11.99
C SER A 143 -8.47 3.47 11.78
N TRP A 144 -8.57 2.74 12.86
CA TRP A 144 -9.00 1.35 12.89
C TRP A 144 -10.37 1.33 13.53
N CYS A 145 -11.34 0.80 12.84
CA CYS A 145 -12.66 0.62 13.40
C CYS A 145 -12.99 -0.88 13.32
N VAL A 146 -13.24 -1.46 14.47
CA VAL A 146 -13.78 -2.82 14.58
C VAL A 146 -15.29 -2.64 14.67
N SER A 147 -16.02 -3.29 13.78
CA SER A 147 -17.48 -3.28 13.83
C SER A 147 -17.97 -4.03 15.05
N THR A 148 -18.86 -3.41 15.80
CA THR A 148 -19.59 -4.05 16.91
C THR A 148 -20.96 -4.57 16.46
N ASP A 149 -21.25 -4.58 15.17
CA ASP A 149 -22.48 -5.06 14.59
C ASP A 149 -22.58 -6.59 14.74
N PRO A 150 -23.54 -7.15 15.46
CA PRO A 150 -23.69 -8.59 15.62
C PRO A 150 -23.98 -9.30 14.28
N GLU A 151 -24.56 -8.58 13.31
CA GLU A 151 -24.85 -9.08 11.97
C GLU A 151 -23.74 -8.76 10.95
N PHE A 152 -22.54 -8.39 11.42
CA PHE A 152 -21.46 -7.95 10.55
C PHE A 152 -21.18 -8.93 9.40
N VAL A 153 -21.10 -10.22 9.72
CA VAL A 153 -20.75 -11.24 8.72
C VAL A 153 -21.82 -11.36 7.65
N ALA A 154 -23.10 -11.36 8.05
CA ALA A 154 -24.23 -11.48 7.14
C ALA A 154 -24.31 -10.25 6.20
N LYS A 155 -24.28 -9.04 6.77
CA LYS A 155 -24.34 -7.79 6.00
C LYS A 155 -23.12 -7.60 5.09
N ALA A 156 -21.94 -7.93 5.59
CA ALA A 156 -20.73 -7.84 4.78
C ALA A 156 -20.74 -8.85 3.62
N ALA A 157 -21.23 -10.08 3.86
CA ALA A 157 -21.35 -11.10 2.83
C ALA A 157 -22.35 -10.70 1.74
N ASP A 158 -23.48 -10.12 2.12
CA ASP A 158 -24.49 -9.60 1.21
C ASP A 158 -23.90 -8.54 0.27
N ILE A 159 -23.27 -7.49 0.84
CA ILE A 159 -22.66 -6.43 0.05
C ILE A 159 -21.51 -6.93 -0.82
N ILE A 160 -20.65 -7.79 -0.30
CA ILE A 160 -19.54 -8.36 -1.08
C ILE A 160 -20.10 -9.26 -2.20
N GLY A 161 -21.19 -9.98 -1.94
CA GLY A 161 -21.92 -10.75 -2.95
C GLY A 161 -22.37 -9.88 -4.12
N LEU A 162 -23.01 -8.74 -3.84
CA LEU A 162 -23.44 -7.77 -4.86
C LEU A 162 -22.26 -7.19 -5.68
N TYR A 163 -21.09 -7.03 -5.06
CA TYR A 163 -19.90 -6.55 -5.80
C TYR A 163 -19.25 -7.61 -6.67
N LEU A 164 -19.25 -8.86 -6.24
CA LEU A 164 -18.54 -9.94 -6.94
C LEU A 164 -19.43 -10.67 -7.95
N ASN A 165 -20.70 -10.86 -7.60
CA ASN A 165 -21.67 -11.61 -8.39
C ASN A 165 -23.05 -10.91 -8.32
N PRO A 166 -23.21 -9.74 -8.96
CA PRO A 166 -24.52 -9.07 -8.99
C PRO A 166 -25.54 -9.97 -9.70
N PRO A 167 -26.83 -9.90 -9.34
CA PRO A 167 -27.88 -10.60 -10.08
C PRO A 167 -27.87 -10.20 -11.56
N GLU A 168 -28.19 -11.13 -12.46
CA GLU A 168 -28.07 -10.91 -13.92
C GLU A 168 -28.95 -9.74 -14.42
N ASN A 169 -30.12 -9.53 -13.82
CA ASN A 169 -31.05 -8.45 -14.17
C ASN A 169 -31.07 -7.32 -13.13
N ALA A 170 -29.91 -6.97 -12.57
CA ALA A 170 -29.85 -5.97 -11.53
C ALA A 170 -28.91 -4.81 -11.87
N LEU A 171 -29.26 -3.63 -11.36
CA LEU A 171 -28.38 -2.49 -11.26
C LEU A 171 -27.91 -2.36 -9.80
N VAL A 172 -26.61 -2.39 -9.58
CA VAL A 172 -26.03 -2.22 -8.23
C VAL A 172 -25.40 -0.84 -8.11
N LEU A 173 -25.86 -0.07 -7.14
CA LEU A 173 -25.40 1.29 -6.84
C LEU A 173 -24.82 1.34 -5.43
N SER A 174 -23.75 2.09 -5.27
CA SER A 174 -23.17 2.45 -3.97
C SER A 174 -23.39 3.95 -3.78
N ILE A 175 -24.21 4.31 -2.78
CA ILE A 175 -24.63 5.70 -2.56
C ILE A 175 -24.13 6.19 -1.19
N ASP A 176 -23.70 7.46 -1.14
CA ASP A 176 -23.31 8.14 0.09
C ASP A 176 -23.25 9.66 -0.11
N GLU A 177 -23.03 10.42 0.98
CA GLU A 177 -22.84 11.85 0.94
C GLU A 177 -21.42 12.28 1.29
N LYS A 178 -20.93 13.26 0.56
CA LYS A 178 -19.78 14.06 0.99
C LYS A 178 -20.26 15.38 1.57
N PRO A 179 -20.34 15.49 2.90
CA PRO A 179 -20.91 16.68 3.55
C PRO A 179 -19.90 17.82 3.63
N SER A 180 -20.42 19.04 3.75
CA SER A 180 -19.68 20.23 4.16
C SER A 180 -18.42 20.52 3.33
N ILE A 181 -18.52 20.32 2.02
CA ILE A 181 -17.44 20.71 1.08
C ILE A 181 -17.30 22.23 1.12
N GLN A 182 -16.14 22.73 1.55
CA GLN A 182 -15.94 24.15 1.82
C GLN A 182 -15.46 24.89 0.57
N ALA A 183 -16.11 26.01 0.24
CA ALA A 183 -15.57 27.01 -0.68
C ALA A 183 -14.51 27.83 0.05
N LEU A 184 -13.24 27.50 -0.18
CA LEU A 184 -12.09 28.16 0.45
C LEU A 184 -11.34 29.02 -0.54
N GLU A 185 -11.17 30.31 -0.20
CA GLU A 185 -10.29 31.22 -0.93
C GLU A 185 -8.97 31.38 -0.20
N ARG A 186 -7.86 31.07 -0.91
CA ARG A 186 -6.49 31.21 -0.40
C ARG A 186 -5.61 31.88 -1.45
N ALA A 187 -4.77 32.82 -1.05
CA ALA A 187 -3.73 33.31 -1.94
C ALA A 187 -2.71 32.19 -2.20
N THR A 188 -2.53 31.85 -3.48
CA THR A 188 -1.58 30.81 -3.94
C THR A 188 -0.50 31.46 -4.78
N GLY A 189 0.70 30.88 -4.78
CA GLY A 189 1.83 31.36 -5.58
C GLY A 189 2.94 30.32 -5.62
N TYR A 190 4.00 30.66 -6.34
CA TYR A 190 5.22 29.85 -6.37
C TYR A 190 6.31 30.52 -5.54
N VAL A 191 6.96 29.75 -4.68
CA VAL A 191 8.07 30.22 -3.84
C VAL A 191 9.33 29.45 -4.26
N GLN A 192 10.39 30.19 -4.55
CA GLN A 192 11.70 29.60 -4.75
C GLN A 192 12.38 29.44 -3.38
N THR A 193 12.77 28.21 -3.06
CA THR A 193 13.49 27.87 -1.83
C THR A 193 14.97 28.19 -1.97
N SER A 194 15.70 28.31 -0.86
CA SER A 194 17.14 28.62 -0.83
C SER A 194 18.01 27.66 -1.64
N ASN A 195 17.56 26.43 -1.88
CA ASN A 195 18.24 25.43 -2.72
C ASN A 195 17.80 25.48 -4.21
N GLY A 196 17.13 26.56 -4.65
CA GLY A 196 16.73 26.77 -6.03
C GLY A 196 15.46 26.04 -6.47
N LYS A 197 14.84 25.20 -5.62
CA LYS A 197 13.59 24.51 -5.97
C LYS A 197 12.42 25.48 -5.96
N ILE A 198 11.57 25.37 -6.97
CA ILE A 198 10.30 26.10 -7.04
C ILE A 198 9.21 25.20 -6.46
N VAL A 199 8.52 25.69 -5.43
CA VAL A 199 7.45 24.97 -4.73
C VAL A 199 6.18 25.81 -4.81
N ARG A 200 5.05 25.17 -5.14
CA ARG A 200 3.74 25.83 -5.04
C ARG A 200 3.41 26.01 -3.55
N GLY A 201 3.23 27.25 -3.15
CA GLY A 201 2.86 27.64 -1.79
C GLY A 201 1.45 28.24 -1.74
N TYR A 202 0.88 28.28 -0.56
CA TYR A 202 -0.36 29.00 -0.27
C TYR A 202 -0.24 29.71 1.09
N LYS A 203 -0.96 30.80 1.24
CA LYS A 203 -1.07 31.49 2.54
C LYS A 203 -1.77 30.60 3.54
N SER A 204 -1.32 30.61 4.79
CA SER A 204 -1.97 29.91 5.91
C SER A 204 -3.38 30.48 6.19
N THR A 205 -3.58 31.79 5.96
CA THR A 205 -4.89 32.44 6.09
C THR A 205 -5.78 32.12 4.89
N TYR A 206 -7.06 31.93 5.15
CA TYR A 206 -8.08 31.65 4.14
C TYR A 206 -9.40 32.33 4.51
N LYS A 207 -10.23 32.57 3.50
CA LYS A 207 -11.63 32.96 3.66
C LYS A 207 -12.54 31.78 3.35
N ARG A 208 -13.60 31.65 4.11
CA ARG A 208 -14.67 30.67 3.83
C ARG A 208 -15.85 31.40 3.22
N HIS A 209 -16.36 30.88 2.09
CA HIS A 209 -17.48 31.45 1.36
C HIS A 209 -18.73 30.56 1.41
N GLY A 210 -18.76 29.59 2.34
CA GLY A 210 -19.88 28.68 2.53
C GLY A 210 -19.49 27.22 2.27
N THR A 211 -20.51 26.37 2.31
CA THR A 211 -20.37 24.92 2.11
C THR A 211 -21.45 24.37 1.20
N LEU A 212 -21.15 23.32 0.49
CA LEU A 212 -22.09 22.50 -0.27
C LEU A 212 -21.98 21.04 0.19
N ASN A 213 -23.03 20.26 -0.03
CA ASN A 213 -23.03 18.82 0.13
C ASN A 213 -23.18 18.16 -1.24
N LEU A 214 -22.61 16.99 -1.42
CA LEU A 214 -22.69 16.21 -2.64
C LEU A 214 -23.23 14.82 -2.30
N PHE A 215 -24.41 14.47 -2.79
CA PHE A 215 -24.88 13.09 -2.89
C PHE A 215 -24.26 12.48 -4.13
N ALA A 216 -23.77 11.26 -4.04
CA ALA A 216 -23.18 10.56 -5.18
C ALA A 216 -23.61 9.09 -5.21
N ALA A 217 -23.99 8.61 -6.39
CA ALA A 217 -24.29 7.23 -6.69
C ALA A 217 -23.23 6.68 -7.67
N LEU A 218 -22.51 5.68 -7.24
CA LEU A 218 -21.55 4.93 -8.05
C LEU A 218 -22.22 3.69 -8.63
N ALA A 219 -22.31 3.60 -9.94
CA ALA A 219 -22.73 2.39 -10.61
C ALA A 219 -21.60 1.36 -10.60
N ILE A 220 -21.80 0.23 -9.92
CA ILE A 220 -20.73 -0.75 -9.67
C ILE A 220 -20.20 -1.37 -10.96
N ALA A 221 -21.09 -1.67 -11.89
CA ALA A 221 -20.74 -2.33 -13.15
C ALA A 221 -19.90 -1.45 -14.12
N THR A 222 -20.08 -0.13 -14.07
CA THR A 222 -19.45 0.79 -15.02
C THR A 222 -18.43 1.71 -14.37
N GLY A 223 -18.56 1.95 -13.05
CA GLY A 223 -17.80 2.97 -12.32
C GLY A 223 -18.33 4.38 -12.58
N ALA A 224 -19.41 4.55 -13.33
CA ALA A 224 -20.04 5.85 -13.57
C ALA A 224 -20.57 6.46 -12.26
N ILE A 225 -20.54 7.79 -12.20
CA ILE A 225 -21.02 8.56 -11.06
C ILE A 225 -22.20 9.43 -11.50
N HIS A 226 -23.24 9.38 -10.72
CA HIS A 226 -24.32 10.36 -10.73
C HIS A 226 -24.23 11.19 -9.45
N GLY A 227 -24.29 12.52 -9.54
CA GLY A 227 -24.11 13.40 -8.38
C GLY A 227 -25.10 14.52 -8.33
N LYS A 228 -25.62 14.81 -7.12
CA LYS A 228 -26.52 15.95 -6.82
C LYS A 228 -25.93 16.85 -5.75
N ILE A 229 -25.78 18.12 -6.07
CA ILE A 229 -25.24 19.12 -5.14
C ILE A 229 -26.38 19.80 -4.41
N THR A 230 -26.31 19.81 -3.08
CA THR A 230 -27.34 20.38 -2.22
C THR A 230 -26.75 21.31 -1.16
N LYS A 231 -27.58 22.23 -0.65
CA LYS A 231 -27.21 23.07 0.50
C LYS A 231 -27.36 22.35 1.83
N GLN A 232 -28.24 21.38 1.90
CA GLN A 232 -28.52 20.60 3.11
C GLN A 232 -28.46 19.10 2.79
N LYS A 233 -28.24 18.26 3.81
CA LYS A 233 -28.20 16.82 3.68
C LYS A 233 -29.25 16.18 4.61
N ARG A 234 -30.51 16.42 4.33
CA ARG A 234 -31.63 15.83 5.05
C ARG A 234 -32.22 14.66 4.25
N ARG A 235 -33.14 13.94 4.85
CA ARG A 235 -33.87 12.86 4.17
C ARG A 235 -34.61 13.35 2.92
N VAL A 236 -35.12 14.58 2.94
CA VAL A 236 -35.85 15.15 1.79
C VAL A 236 -34.90 15.22 0.59
N GLU A 237 -33.69 15.81 0.75
CA GLU A 237 -32.71 15.92 -0.33
C GLU A 237 -32.19 14.54 -0.78
N PHE A 238 -32.11 13.58 0.15
CA PHE A 238 -31.77 12.19 -0.19
C PHE A 238 -32.86 11.54 -1.06
N LEU A 239 -34.14 11.65 -0.65
CA LEU A 239 -35.23 11.08 -1.43
C LEU A 239 -35.41 11.77 -2.78
N GLU A 240 -35.28 13.08 -2.85
CA GLU A 240 -35.23 13.81 -4.15
C GLU A 240 -34.09 13.31 -5.05
N PHE A 241 -32.94 12.96 -4.47
CA PHE A 241 -31.84 12.37 -5.23
C PHE A 241 -32.19 10.96 -5.71
N MET A 242 -32.84 10.16 -4.87
CA MET A 242 -33.31 8.83 -5.24
C MET A 242 -34.40 8.88 -6.33
N ASP A 243 -35.31 9.87 -6.29
CA ASP A 243 -36.32 10.08 -7.34
C ASP A 243 -35.66 10.45 -8.69
N GLU A 244 -34.66 11.31 -8.69
CA GLU A 244 -33.89 11.66 -9.90
C GLU A 244 -33.20 10.42 -10.48
N LEU A 245 -32.59 9.59 -9.64
CA LEU A 245 -31.98 8.35 -10.09
C LEU A 245 -33.03 7.37 -10.62
N ALA A 246 -34.15 7.22 -9.92
CA ALA A 246 -35.21 6.29 -10.28
C ALA A 246 -35.86 6.64 -11.63
N ALA A 247 -35.92 7.90 -12.00
CA ALA A 247 -36.47 8.35 -13.29
C ALA A 247 -35.73 7.76 -14.50
N ASP A 248 -34.44 7.49 -14.36
CA ASP A 248 -33.59 6.96 -15.43
C ASP A 248 -33.44 5.42 -15.35
N TRP A 249 -34.05 4.76 -14.35
CA TRP A 249 -33.86 3.31 -14.17
C TRP A 249 -34.80 2.50 -15.05
N PRO A 250 -34.32 1.39 -15.62
CA PRO A 250 -35.17 0.47 -16.34
C PRO A 250 -36.22 -0.16 -15.40
N ALA A 251 -37.48 -0.08 -15.76
CA ALA A 251 -38.60 -0.59 -14.91
C ALA A 251 -38.58 -2.13 -14.73
N ASP A 252 -37.88 -2.84 -15.62
CA ASP A 252 -37.72 -4.29 -15.65
C ASP A 252 -36.54 -4.82 -14.85
N LYS A 253 -35.75 -3.93 -14.26
CA LYS A 253 -34.55 -4.30 -13.48
C LYS A 253 -34.73 -4.15 -11.99
N GLU A 254 -34.10 -5.03 -11.24
CA GLU A 254 -33.91 -4.87 -9.81
C GLU A 254 -32.80 -3.84 -9.56
N ILE A 255 -33.01 -2.96 -8.60
CA ILE A 255 -32.07 -1.90 -8.22
C ILE A 255 -31.61 -2.15 -6.80
N HIS A 256 -30.37 -2.58 -6.64
CA HIS A 256 -29.76 -2.82 -5.34
C HIS A 256 -28.92 -1.59 -4.95
N VAL A 257 -29.31 -0.94 -3.86
CA VAL A 257 -28.67 0.28 -3.36
C VAL A 257 -27.91 0.00 -2.08
N ILE A 258 -26.59 0.12 -2.12
CA ILE A 258 -25.74 -0.05 -0.96
C ILE A 258 -25.56 1.31 -0.27
N LEU A 259 -25.90 1.35 1.01
CA LEU A 259 -25.95 2.54 1.85
C LEU A 259 -25.18 2.32 3.16
N ASP A 260 -24.72 3.40 3.78
CA ASP A 260 -24.29 3.35 5.17
C ASP A 260 -25.46 3.41 6.16
N ASN A 261 -25.17 3.26 7.45
CA ASN A 261 -26.18 3.29 8.51
C ASN A 261 -26.60 4.71 8.93
N TYR A 262 -26.36 5.73 8.11
CA TYR A 262 -26.74 7.09 8.47
C TYR A 262 -28.26 7.25 8.59
N CYS A 263 -28.70 8.09 9.51
CA CYS A 263 -30.13 8.17 9.88
C CYS A 263 -31.07 8.64 8.76
N ILE A 264 -30.57 9.37 7.77
CA ILE A 264 -31.38 9.84 6.64
C ILE A 264 -31.76 8.71 5.67
N HIS A 265 -30.93 7.64 5.60
CA HIS A 265 -31.19 6.46 4.78
C HIS A 265 -32.21 5.50 5.38
N LYS A 266 -32.57 5.68 6.66
CA LYS A 266 -33.50 4.83 7.38
C LYS A 266 -34.91 5.41 7.33
N ARG A 267 -35.92 4.56 7.56
CA ARG A 267 -37.35 4.95 7.54
C ARG A 267 -37.79 5.56 6.20
N CYS A 268 -37.38 4.91 5.11
CA CYS A 268 -37.78 5.24 3.75
C CYS A 268 -38.86 4.26 3.24
N ASP A 269 -39.60 3.63 4.16
CA ASP A 269 -40.53 2.54 3.87
C ASP A 269 -41.57 2.94 2.83
N ALA A 270 -42.21 4.10 3.00
CA ALA A 270 -43.21 4.61 2.05
C ALA A 270 -42.63 4.86 0.64
N TRP A 271 -41.37 5.27 0.57
CA TRP A 271 -40.67 5.45 -0.71
C TRP A 271 -40.36 4.11 -1.36
N LEU A 272 -39.90 3.12 -0.57
CA LEU A 272 -39.61 1.76 -1.06
C LEU A 272 -40.91 1.03 -1.47
N GLU A 273 -42.01 1.23 -0.79
CA GLU A 273 -43.33 0.69 -1.19
C GLU A 273 -43.78 1.20 -2.57
N ALA A 274 -43.47 2.47 -2.88
CA ALA A 274 -43.71 3.05 -4.21
C ALA A 274 -42.73 2.57 -5.30
N HIS A 275 -41.57 2.03 -4.90
CA HIS A 275 -40.51 1.57 -5.80
C HIS A 275 -40.17 0.10 -5.49
N SER A 276 -41.10 -0.81 -5.77
CA SER A 276 -41.05 -2.23 -5.40
C SER A 276 -39.87 -3.02 -5.99
N ASN A 277 -39.19 -2.47 -7.03
CA ASN A 277 -38.00 -3.04 -7.64
C ASN A 277 -36.68 -2.53 -7.00
N VAL A 278 -36.72 -1.71 -5.93
CA VAL A 278 -35.57 -1.14 -5.26
C VAL A 278 -35.31 -1.80 -3.93
N PHE A 279 -34.10 -2.23 -3.67
CA PHE A 279 -33.67 -2.93 -2.46
C PHE A 279 -32.51 -2.19 -1.80
N PHE A 280 -32.69 -1.81 -0.51
CA PHE A 280 -31.62 -1.17 0.27
C PHE A 280 -30.80 -2.18 1.04
N HIS A 281 -29.47 -2.11 0.90
CA HIS A 281 -28.45 -2.93 1.57
C HIS A 281 -27.60 -2.04 2.46
N PHE A 282 -27.70 -2.24 3.77
CA PHE A 282 -26.97 -1.40 4.71
C PHE A 282 -25.62 -2.02 5.09
N THR A 283 -24.56 -1.21 5.03
CA THR A 283 -23.25 -1.66 5.53
C THR A 283 -23.30 -1.97 7.03
N PRO A 284 -22.49 -2.90 7.53
CA PRO A 284 -22.39 -3.10 8.98
C PRO A 284 -22.00 -1.82 9.70
N THR A 285 -22.42 -1.64 10.93
CA THR A 285 -22.06 -0.48 11.76
C THR A 285 -20.54 -0.34 11.81
N SER A 286 -20.03 0.88 11.63
CA SER A 286 -18.59 1.20 11.61
C SER A 286 -17.80 0.52 10.47
N ALA A 287 -18.45 0.14 9.38
CA ALA A 287 -17.84 -0.49 8.22
C ALA A 287 -18.13 0.27 6.90
N SER A 288 -18.17 1.60 6.94
CA SER A 288 -18.36 2.46 5.76
C SER A 288 -17.34 2.20 4.64
N TRP A 289 -16.18 1.64 4.97
CA TRP A 289 -15.17 1.22 3.98
C TRP A 289 -15.68 0.13 3.01
N LEU A 290 -16.77 -0.54 3.31
CA LEU A 290 -17.46 -1.45 2.39
C LEU A 290 -18.26 -0.67 1.33
N ASN A 291 -18.62 0.59 1.56
CA ASN A 291 -19.31 1.43 0.58
C ASN A 291 -18.32 1.96 -0.46
N GLN A 292 -18.36 1.44 -1.69
CA GLN A 292 -17.32 1.73 -2.71
C GLN A 292 -17.31 3.20 -3.16
N VAL A 293 -18.40 3.93 -3.05
CA VAL A 293 -18.45 5.36 -3.39
C VAL A 293 -17.47 6.19 -2.56
N GLU A 294 -17.10 5.74 -1.36
CA GLU A 294 -16.06 6.36 -0.53
C GLU A 294 -14.67 6.37 -1.21
N ILE A 295 -14.39 5.35 -2.03
CA ILE A 295 -13.15 5.32 -2.84
C ILE A 295 -13.17 6.47 -3.84
N TRP A 296 -14.31 6.67 -4.50
CA TRP A 296 -14.49 7.76 -5.44
C TRP A 296 -14.41 9.12 -4.75
N PHE A 297 -15.03 9.31 -3.59
CA PHE A 297 -14.89 10.54 -2.79
C PHE A 297 -13.43 10.82 -2.42
N GLY A 298 -12.66 9.80 -2.14
CA GLY A 298 -11.22 9.91 -1.93
C GLY A 298 -10.46 10.40 -3.16
N ILE A 299 -10.82 9.93 -4.36
CA ILE A 299 -10.24 10.36 -5.65
C ILE A 299 -10.67 11.80 -5.97
N PHE A 300 -11.96 12.07 -5.89
CA PHE A 300 -12.54 13.40 -6.09
C PHE A 300 -11.87 14.45 -5.20
N SER A 301 -11.77 14.18 -3.90
CA SER A 301 -11.13 15.10 -2.94
C SER A 301 -9.70 15.43 -3.30
N ARG A 302 -8.93 14.45 -3.78
CA ARG A 302 -7.53 14.66 -4.18
C ARG A 302 -7.40 15.41 -5.49
N LYS A 303 -8.30 15.17 -6.45
CA LYS A 303 -8.18 15.71 -7.81
C LYS A 303 -8.88 17.07 -7.98
N ALA A 304 -10.07 17.21 -7.40
CA ALA A 304 -10.90 18.40 -7.61
C ALA A 304 -10.82 19.42 -6.46
N LEU A 305 -10.67 18.95 -5.20
CA LEU A 305 -10.78 19.85 -4.04
C LEU A 305 -9.42 20.22 -3.43
N ARG A 306 -8.47 19.29 -3.41
CA ARG A 306 -7.18 19.51 -2.75
C ARG A 306 -6.34 20.57 -3.46
N GLY A 307 -6.16 21.72 -2.79
CA GLY A 307 -5.39 22.84 -3.34
C GLY A 307 -6.16 23.69 -4.36
N ALA A 308 -7.45 23.43 -4.53
CA ALA A 308 -8.35 24.31 -5.27
C ALA A 308 -8.64 25.59 -4.47
N ASN A 309 -9.12 26.61 -5.17
CA ASN A 309 -9.40 27.93 -4.64
C ASN A 309 -10.76 28.39 -5.19
N PHE A 310 -11.70 28.67 -4.28
CA PHE A 310 -13.07 29.02 -4.62
C PHE A 310 -13.47 30.32 -3.92
N LYS A 311 -13.87 31.33 -4.67
CA LYS A 311 -14.27 32.65 -4.16
C LYS A 311 -15.73 32.69 -3.69
N ASN A 312 -16.53 31.71 -4.06
CA ASN A 312 -17.93 31.56 -3.67
C ASN A 312 -18.37 30.09 -3.81
N THR A 313 -19.58 29.78 -3.40
CA THR A 313 -20.17 28.44 -3.51
C THR A 313 -20.52 28.05 -4.94
N GLU A 314 -20.72 29.03 -5.83
CA GLU A 314 -21.02 28.76 -7.24
C GLU A 314 -19.79 28.24 -7.98
N GLU A 315 -18.63 28.86 -7.82
CA GLU A 315 -17.36 28.33 -8.35
C GLU A 315 -17.07 26.91 -7.82
N LEU A 316 -17.43 26.62 -6.57
CA LEU A 316 -17.32 25.28 -6.02
C LEU A 316 -18.30 24.30 -6.71
N ARG A 317 -19.54 24.73 -6.95
CA ARG A 317 -20.56 23.94 -7.65
C ARG A 317 -20.08 23.56 -9.05
N GLU A 318 -19.72 24.57 -9.84
CA GLU A 318 -19.20 24.40 -11.21
C GLU A 318 -18.00 23.45 -11.26
N ALA A 319 -17.09 23.56 -10.29
CA ALA A 319 -15.92 22.66 -10.22
C ALA A 319 -16.30 21.21 -9.91
N ILE A 320 -17.33 20.96 -9.08
CA ILE A 320 -17.83 19.63 -8.77
C ILE A 320 -18.50 19.04 -10.01
N GLU A 321 -19.40 19.80 -10.66
CA GLU A 321 -20.13 19.39 -11.85
C GLU A 321 -19.18 19.07 -13.00
N ALA A 322 -18.25 19.97 -13.31
CA ALA A 322 -17.23 19.76 -14.31
C ALA A 322 -16.35 18.52 -14.04
N TYR A 323 -16.04 18.25 -12.76
CA TYR A 323 -15.28 17.05 -12.42
C TYR A 323 -16.08 15.77 -12.69
N ILE A 324 -17.37 15.74 -12.34
CA ILE A 324 -18.24 14.59 -12.59
C ILE A 324 -18.38 14.36 -14.11
N GLU A 325 -18.59 15.42 -14.88
CA GLU A 325 -18.69 15.35 -16.33
C GLU A 325 -17.42 14.77 -16.97
N VAL A 326 -16.25 15.30 -16.62
CA VAL A 326 -14.94 14.84 -17.16
C VAL A 326 -14.61 13.42 -16.68
N TYR A 327 -15.06 13.02 -15.49
CA TYR A 327 -14.84 11.68 -14.96
C TYR A 327 -15.63 10.62 -15.74
N GLY A 328 -16.88 10.92 -16.12
CA GLY A 328 -17.82 9.96 -16.74
C GLY A 328 -17.21 9.14 -17.88
N PRO A 329 -16.65 9.76 -18.97
CA PRO A 329 -16.05 9.03 -20.09
C PRO A 329 -14.85 8.15 -19.72
N THR A 330 -14.19 8.42 -18.59
CA THR A 330 -13.02 7.69 -18.09
C THR A 330 -13.34 6.73 -16.96
N ALA A 331 -14.60 6.66 -16.55
CA ALA A 331 -15.06 5.82 -15.46
C ALA A 331 -14.73 4.34 -15.70
N LYS A 332 -14.35 3.66 -14.65
CA LYS A 332 -14.07 2.20 -14.66
C LYS A 332 -14.51 1.61 -13.33
N PRO A 333 -15.01 0.38 -13.32
CA PRO A 333 -15.36 -0.33 -12.11
C PRO A 333 -14.19 -0.41 -11.15
N PHE A 334 -14.46 -0.28 -9.84
CA PHE A 334 -13.49 -0.56 -8.81
C PHE A 334 -13.39 -2.06 -8.59
N VAL A 335 -12.20 -2.63 -8.86
CA VAL A 335 -11.95 -4.06 -8.71
C VAL A 335 -11.33 -4.36 -7.35
N TRP A 336 -11.94 -5.26 -6.59
CA TRP A 336 -11.40 -5.77 -5.36
C TRP A 336 -10.13 -6.59 -5.65
N ARG A 337 -9.02 -6.20 -5.04
CA ARG A 337 -7.76 -6.94 -5.15
C ARG A 337 -7.42 -7.58 -3.81
N LYS A 338 -7.18 -8.88 -3.81
CA LYS A 338 -6.61 -9.56 -2.65
C LYS A 338 -5.26 -8.93 -2.36
N ARG A 339 -5.16 -8.25 -1.21
CA ARG A 339 -3.89 -7.67 -0.76
C ARG A 339 -3.27 -8.62 0.23
N GLU A 340 -2.09 -9.15 -0.09
CA GLU A 340 -1.28 -9.80 0.92
C GLU A 340 -0.84 -8.76 1.93
N VAL A 341 -1.31 -8.88 3.15
CA VAL A 341 -0.82 -8.05 4.26
C VAL A 341 0.53 -8.63 4.66
N LYS A 342 1.60 -8.04 4.12
CA LYS A 342 2.96 -8.33 4.58
C LYS A 342 3.12 -7.74 5.98
N GLY A 343 3.17 -8.57 6.99
CA GLY A 343 3.45 -8.18 8.37
C GLY A 343 2.64 -9.00 9.36
N SER A 344 3.32 -9.90 10.05
CA SER A 344 2.77 -10.71 11.14
C SER A 344 2.65 -9.93 12.45
N GLN A 345 3.20 -8.72 12.51
CA GLN A 345 3.51 -8.02 13.76
C GLN A 345 2.29 -7.51 14.52
N LEU A 346 1.22 -7.21 13.79
CA LEU A 346 0.02 -6.61 14.37
C LEU A 346 -1.12 -7.60 14.61
N ARG A 347 -0.92 -8.89 14.31
CA ARG A 347 -1.97 -9.90 14.53
C ARG A 347 -2.39 -10.01 15.99
N ASN A 348 -1.45 -9.92 16.91
CA ASN A 348 -1.75 -10.03 18.34
C ASN A 348 -2.36 -8.75 18.90
N THR A 349 -1.93 -7.58 18.42
CA THR A 349 -2.47 -6.29 18.89
C THR A 349 -3.90 -6.06 18.38
N ILE A 350 -4.22 -6.49 17.17
CA ILE A 350 -5.58 -6.40 16.60
C ILE A 350 -6.54 -7.36 17.31
N VAL A 351 -6.11 -8.57 17.62
CA VAL A 351 -6.93 -9.55 18.37
C VAL A 351 -7.26 -9.04 19.77
N ASN A 352 -6.32 -8.34 20.42
CA ASN A 352 -6.52 -7.77 21.75
C ASN A 352 -7.44 -6.52 21.75
N LEU A 353 -7.63 -5.86 20.61
CA LEU A 353 -8.57 -4.75 20.44
C LEU A 353 -10.00 -5.23 20.10
N CYS A 354 -10.15 -6.51 19.74
CA CYS A 354 -11.45 -7.11 19.41
C CYS A 354 -12.09 -7.85 20.60
N ASN A 355 -11.37 -7.97 21.71
CA ASN A 355 -11.83 -8.48 23.01
C ASN A 355 -11.99 -7.30 23.97
#